data_8ccbb29bd2346882a8763ae535717fcb
#
_entry.id   8ccbb29bd2346882a8763ae535717fcb
#
_cell.length_a   1.000
_cell.length_b   1.000
_cell.length_c   1.000
_cell.angle_alpha   90.00
_cell.angle_beta   90.00
_cell.angle_gamma   90.00
#
_symmetry.space_group_name_H-M   'P 1'
#
loop_
_entity.id
_entity.type
_entity.pdbx_description
1 polymer ?
#
loop_
_entity_poly.entity_id
_entity_poly.type
_entity_poly.pdbx_seq_one_letter_code
_entity_poly.pdbx_strand_id
1 'polypeptide(L)'
;GDVRFQVLAEIMRLRRACCNPKLVMPESPIPSAKLQAFAEIVEELRDNRHKALVFSQFVDHLTLVRAWLDEQGIAYQYLDGATPIKRRQEAVAAFQAGRGDLFLISLKAGGAGLNLTAADYVIHLDPWWNPAVEDQASDRAHRIGQLRPVTIYRLVARETIEDKILDLHRHKRDLADSLLEGTELRARLGGE
;
A
#
# COMPACT_ATOMS: atom_id res chain seq x y z
N GLY A 1 -29.93 -5.19 8.35
CA GLY A 1 -28.63 -5.83 8.55
C GLY A 1 -28.10 -6.54 7.32
N ASP A 2 -28.86 -7.43 6.70
CA ASP A 2 -28.39 -8.31 5.63
C ASP A 2 -27.98 -7.55 4.35
N VAL A 3 -28.72 -6.49 3.98
CA VAL A 3 -28.43 -5.70 2.77
C VAL A 3 -27.08 -4.99 2.87
N ARG A 4 -26.75 -4.44 4.03
CA ARG A 4 -25.46 -3.77 4.24
C ARG A 4 -24.29 -4.74 4.14
N PHE A 5 -24.41 -5.93 4.73
CA PHE A 5 -23.39 -6.97 4.62
C PHE A 5 -23.21 -7.46 3.19
N GLN A 6 -24.29 -7.63 2.44
CA GLN A 6 -24.24 -8.03 1.04
C GLN A 6 -23.54 -6.97 0.17
N VAL A 7 -23.84 -5.68 0.38
CA VAL A 7 -23.20 -4.58 -0.34
C VAL A 7 -21.72 -4.51 -0.03
N LEU A 8 -21.35 -4.60 1.25
CA LEU A 8 -19.93 -4.59 1.66
C LEU A 8 -19.17 -5.80 1.09
N ALA A 9 -19.79 -6.99 1.09
CA ALA A 9 -19.18 -8.19 0.51
C ALA A 9 -18.95 -8.03 -0.99
N GLU A 10 -19.88 -7.43 -1.74
CA GLU A 10 -19.72 -7.16 -3.17
C GLU A 10 -18.63 -6.11 -3.43
N ILE A 11 -18.56 -5.05 -2.63
CA ILE A 11 -17.49 -4.05 -2.74
C ILE A 11 -16.12 -4.71 -2.52
N MET A 12 -15.98 -5.55 -1.50
CA MET A 12 -14.73 -6.28 -1.24
C MET A 12 -14.38 -7.22 -2.40
N ARG A 13 -15.36 -7.92 -2.95
CA ARG A 13 -15.16 -8.79 -4.11
C ARG A 13 -14.67 -7.99 -5.33
N LEU A 14 -15.30 -6.85 -5.63
CA LEU A 14 -14.88 -5.96 -6.72
C LEU A 14 -13.46 -5.41 -6.51
N ARG A 15 -13.12 -5.04 -5.29
CA ARG A 15 -11.79 -4.56 -4.95
C ARG A 15 -10.72 -5.64 -5.14
N ARG A 16 -11.03 -6.88 -4.76
CA ARG A 16 -10.16 -8.03 -4.97
C ARG A 16 -9.98 -8.34 -6.46
N ALA A 17 -11.05 -8.28 -7.24
CA ALA A 17 -11.01 -8.45 -8.70
C ALA A 17 -10.13 -7.39 -9.37
N CYS A 18 -10.14 -6.14 -8.87
CA CYS A 18 -9.26 -5.07 -9.36
C CYS A 18 -7.78 -5.38 -9.12
N CYS A 19 -7.46 -6.09 -8.05
CA CYS A 19 -6.09 -6.51 -7.76
C CYS A 19 -5.63 -7.62 -8.71
N ASN A 20 -6.41 -8.68 -8.80
CA ASN A 20 -6.13 -9.80 -9.68
C ASN A 20 -7.41 -10.62 -9.90
N PRO A 21 -7.80 -10.91 -11.15
CA PRO A 21 -8.98 -11.72 -11.42
C PRO A 21 -8.99 -13.10 -10.73
N LYS A 22 -7.82 -13.69 -10.49
CA LYS A 22 -7.69 -14.99 -9.80
C LYS A 22 -8.15 -14.96 -8.36
N LEU A 23 -8.24 -13.79 -7.72
CA LEU A 23 -8.74 -13.67 -6.34
C LEU A 23 -10.26 -13.92 -6.21
N VAL A 24 -11.00 -13.75 -7.31
CA VAL A 24 -12.43 -14.01 -7.37
C VAL A 24 -12.78 -15.21 -8.26
N MET A 25 -11.94 -15.51 -9.24
CA MET A 25 -12.06 -16.64 -10.15
C MET A 25 -10.70 -17.31 -10.31
N PRO A 26 -10.34 -18.31 -9.48
CA PRO A 26 -9.01 -18.92 -9.48
C PRO A 26 -8.56 -19.49 -10.83
N GLU A 27 -9.50 -19.93 -11.64
CA GLU A 27 -9.26 -20.50 -12.98
C GLU A 27 -9.25 -19.43 -14.09
N SER A 28 -9.34 -18.16 -13.75
CA SER A 28 -9.39 -17.08 -14.75
C SER A 28 -8.12 -17.04 -15.60
N PRO A 29 -8.24 -17.06 -16.94
CA PRO A 29 -7.09 -16.86 -17.84
C PRO A 29 -6.72 -15.39 -18.00
N ILE A 30 -7.51 -14.47 -17.47
CA ILE A 30 -7.31 -13.03 -17.65
C ILE A 30 -6.09 -12.59 -16.85
N PRO A 31 -5.09 -11.96 -17.50
CA PRO A 31 -3.92 -11.46 -16.81
C PRO A 31 -4.27 -10.28 -15.90
N SER A 32 -3.52 -10.13 -14.81
CA SER A 32 -3.65 -8.96 -13.94
C SER A 32 -2.91 -7.76 -14.52
N ALA A 33 -3.64 -6.70 -14.85
CA ALA A 33 -3.07 -5.44 -15.30
C ALA A 33 -2.18 -4.81 -14.21
N LYS A 34 -2.57 -4.94 -12.94
CA LYS A 34 -1.75 -4.46 -11.81
C LYS A 34 -0.45 -5.22 -11.67
N LEU A 35 -0.47 -6.54 -11.83
CA LEU A 35 0.75 -7.34 -11.78
C LEU A 35 1.71 -6.94 -12.91
N GLN A 36 1.20 -6.69 -14.10
CA GLN A 36 2.01 -6.22 -15.23
C GLN A 36 2.64 -4.85 -14.93
N ALA A 37 1.86 -3.90 -14.43
CA ALA A 37 2.36 -2.59 -14.05
C ALA A 37 3.39 -2.68 -12.91
N PHE A 38 3.11 -3.51 -11.92
CA PHE A 38 4.04 -3.78 -10.82
C PHE A 38 5.36 -4.36 -11.34
N ALA A 39 5.30 -5.32 -12.25
CA ALA A 39 6.49 -5.92 -12.85
C ALA A 39 7.38 -4.90 -13.55
N GLU A 40 6.78 -3.97 -14.29
CA GLU A 40 7.51 -2.88 -14.98
C GLU A 40 8.20 -1.94 -13.96
N ILE A 41 7.50 -1.57 -12.89
CA ILE A 41 8.07 -0.73 -11.83
C ILE A 41 9.24 -1.45 -11.14
N VAL A 42 9.08 -2.73 -10.82
CA VAL A 42 10.12 -3.54 -10.16
C VAL A 42 11.36 -3.66 -11.03
N GLU A 43 11.20 -3.91 -12.32
CA GLU A 43 12.33 -3.96 -13.26
C GLU A 43 13.10 -2.65 -13.27
N GLU A 44 12.41 -1.53 -13.40
CA GLU A 44 13.02 -0.19 -13.42
C GLU A 44 13.76 0.13 -12.12
N LEU A 45 13.11 -0.10 -10.97
CA LEU A 45 13.73 0.22 -9.69
C LEU A 45 14.95 -0.66 -9.39
N ARG A 46 14.93 -1.94 -9.79
CA ARG A 46 16.07 -2.84 -9.61
C ARG A 46 17.24 -2.48 -10.52
N ASP A 47 16.99 -2.12 -11.77
CA ASP A 47 18.02 -1.67 -12.70
C ASP A 47 18.75 -0.42 -12.18
N ASN A 48 18.06 0.43 -11.46
CA ASN A 48 18.61 1.63 -10.84
C ASN A 48 19.04 1.44 -9.38
N ARG A 49 19.04 0.20 -8.88
CA ARG A 49 19.45 -0.20 -7.52
C ARG A 49 18.65 0.49 -6.41
N HIS A 50 17.36 0.67 -6.64
CA HIS A 50 16.41 1.14 -5.64
C HIS A 50 15.78 -0.02 -4.88
N LYS A 51 15.24 0.28 -3.71
CA LYS A 51 14.50 -0.67 -2.86
C LYS A 51 13.11 -0.13 -2.60
N ALA A 52 12.13 -1.03 -2.50
CA ALA A 52 10.74 -0.64 -2.34
C ALA A 52 10.04 -1.34 -1.19
N LEU A 53 9.14 -0.60 -0.53
CA LEU A 53 8.07 -1.16 0.28
C LEU A 53 6.86 -1.39 -0.62
N VAL A 54 6.21 -2.53 -0.45
CA VAL A 54 5.04 -2.92 -1.24
C VAL A 54 3.89 -3.23 -0.28
N PHE A 55 2.83 -2.44 -0.35
CA PHE A 55 1.67 -2.57 0.53
C PHE A 55 0.44 -3.06 -0.21
N SER A 56 -0.29 -3.95 0.42
CA SER A 56 -1.66 -4.31 0.06
C SER A 56 -2.47 -4.58 1.31
N GLN A 57 -3.77 -4.29 1.26
CA GLN A 57 -4.67 -4.70 2.33
C GLN A 57 -5.08 -6.18 2.22
N PHE A 58 -4.82 -6.82 1.07
CA PHE A 58 -5.20 -8.21 0.79
C PHE A 58 -3.98 -9.13 0.86
N VAL A 59 -3.95 -9.99 1.88
CA VAL A 59 -2.86 -10.97 2.07
C VAL A 59 -2.79 -11.95 0.91
N ASP A 60 -3.91 -12.39 0.37
CA ASP A 60 -3.96 -13.30 -0.77
C ASP A 60 -3.47 -12.64 -2.08
N HIS A 61 -3.65 -11.34 -2.24
CA HIS A 61 -3.01 -10.60 -3.33
C HIS A 61 -1.48 -10.61 -3.16
N LEU A 62 -0.99 -10.35 -1.97
CA LEU A 62 0.45 -10.45 -1.67
C LEU A 62 0.98 -11.86 -1.93
N THR A 63 0.19 -12.89 -1.68
CA THR A 63 0.57 -14.28 -1.98
C THR A 63 0.81 -14.50 -3.48
N LEU A 64 -0.05 -13.94 -4.33
CA LEU A 64 0.14 -14.01 -5.78
C LEU A 64 1.37 -13.22 -6.25
N VAL A 65 1.61 -12.07 -5.65
CA VAL A 65 2.80 -11.25 -5.92
C VAL A 65 4.07 -12.00 -5.50
N ARG A 66 4.07 -12.64 -4.34
CA ARG A 66 5.19 -13.47 -3.87
C ARG A 66 5.50 -14.61 -4.84
N ALA A 67 4.47 -15.31 -5.31
CA ALA A 67 4.64 -16.39 -6.29
C ALA A 67 5.32 -15.88 -7.57
N TRP A 68 4.92 -14.72 -8.06
CA TRP A 68 5.54 -14.10 -9.22
C TRP A 68 7.01 -13.72 -8.94
N LEU A 69 7.31 -13.13 -7.79
CA LEU A 69 8.69 -12.77 -7.40
C LEU A 69 9.57 -14.01 -7.30
N ASP A 70 9.06 -15.10 -6.73
CA ASP A 70 9.77 -16.37 -6.62
C ASP A 70 10.09 -16.94 -8.01
N GLU A 71 9.15 -16.89 -8.95
CA GLU A 71 9.37 -17.30 -10.35
C GLU A 71 10.46 -16.47 -11.04
N GLN A 72 10.52 -15.18 -10.73
CA GLN A 72 11.52 -14.27 -11.31
C GLN A 72 12.87 -14.31 -10.59
N GLY A 73 12.98 -15.07 -9.51
CA GLY A 73 14.21 -15.12 -8.71
C GLY A 73 14.54 -13.82 -8.00
N ILE A 74 13.53 -13.00 -7.68
CA ILE A 74 13.69 -11.71 -7.00
C ILE A 74 13.57 -11.92 -5.50
N ALA A 75 14.61 -11.58 -4.74
CA ALA A 75 14.60 -11.67 -3.29
C ALA A 75 13.79 -10.56 -2.65
N TYR A 76 13.01 -10.89 -1.64
CA TYR A 76 12.15 -9.97 -0.90
C TYR A 76 12.01 -10.38 0.56
N GLN A 77 11.61 -9.44 1.40
CA GLN A 77 11.12 -9.72 2.74
C GLN A 77 9.59 -9.62 2.77
N TYR A 78 8.98 -10.26 3.75
CA TYR A 78 7.52 -10.32 3.87
C TYR A 78 7.09 -10.27 5.33
N LEU A 79 6.01 -9.53 5.62
CA LEU A 79 5.30 -9.65 6.89
C LEU A 79 3.80 -9.36 6.72
N ASP A 80 3.01 -10.04 7.53
CA ASP A 80 1.57 -9.84 7.65
C ASP A 80 1.13 -9.88 9.13
N GLY A 81 -0.18 -9.83 9.38
CA GLY A 81 -0.71 -9.85 10.73
C GLY A 81 -0.43 -11.12 11.53
N ALA A 82 -0.14 -12.23 10.85
CA ALA A 82 0.18 -13.51 11.47
C ALA A 82 1.68 -13.70 11.73
N THR A 83 2.53 -12.81 11.23
CA THR A 83 3.98 -12.91 11.40
C THR A 83 4.35 -12.67 12.87
N PRO A 84 5.02 -13.63 13.55
CA PRO A 84 5.47 -13.45 14.94
C PRO A 84 6.43 -12.26 15.08
N ILE A 85 6.44 -11.64 16.25
CA ILE A 85 7.26 -10.45 16.53
C ILE A 85 8.74 -10.68 16.22
N LYS A 86 9.28 -11.83 16.62
CA LYS A 86 10.68 -12.18 16.36
C LYS A 86 10.99 -12.20 14.85
N ARG A 87 10.11 -12.80 14.04
CA ARG A 87 10.27 -12.84 12.59
C ARG A 87 10.11 -11.48 11.94
N ARG A 88 9.25 -10.62 12.48
CA ARG A 88 9.13 -9.22 12.03
C ARG A 88 10.44 -8.47 12.21
N GLN A 89 11.05 -8.61 13.37
CA GLN A 89 12.34 -7.98 13.70
C GLN A 89 13.45 -8.50 12.77
N GLU A 90 13.51 -9.80 12.53
CA GLU A 90 14.46 -10.42 11.62
C GLU A 90 14.30 -9.93 10.18
N ALA A 91 13.05 -9.82 9.69
CA ALA A 91 12.76 -9.35 8.35
C ALA A 91 13.16 -7.87 8.17
N VAL A 92 12.85 -7.02 9.15
CA VAL A 92 13.25 -5.60 9.15
C VAL A 92 14.77 -5.48 9.15
N ALA A 93 15.47 -6.20 10.02
CA ALA A 93 16.93 -6.19 10.08
C ALA A 93 17.55 -6.69 8.77
N ALA A 94 17.02 -7.75 8.20
CA ALA A 94 17.48 -8.29 6.92
C ALA A 94 17.33 -7.27 5.77
N PHE A 95 16.17 -6.64 5.68
CA PHE A 95 15.91 -5.62 4.66
C PHE A 95 16.83 -4.40 4.82
N GLN A 96 16.98 -3.89 6.03
CA GLN A 96 17.88 -2.76 6.32
C GLN A 96 19.36 -3.09 6.07
N ALA A 97 19.73 -4.36 6.19
CA ALA A 97 21.08 -4.86 5.87
C ALA A 97 21.29 -5.13 4.37
N GLY A 98 20.29 -4.86 3.53
CA GLY A 98 20.38 -5.01 2.07
C GLY A 98 19.93 -6.36 1.53
N ARG A 99 19.32 -7.20 2.34
CA ARG A 99 18.79 -8.50 1.89
C ARG A 99 17.35 -8.35 1.38
N GLY A 100 17.19 -8.51 0.08
CA GLY A 100 15.95 -8.32 -0.64
C GLY A 100 15.80 -6.90 -1.19
N ASP A 101 15.29 -6.80 -2.41
CA ASP A 101 15.03 -5.52 -3.07
C ASP A 101 13.67 -4.95 -2.69
N LEU A 102 12.76 -5.80 -2.24
CA LEU A 102 11.38 -5.47 -1.90
C LEU A 102 11.04 -5.94 -0.49
N PHE A 103 10.17 -5.22 0.16
CA PHE A 103 9.54 -5.62 1.41
C PHE A 103 8.03 -5.58 1.24
N LEU A 104 7.38 -6.73 1.20
CA LEU A 104 5.94 -6.86 1.07
C LEU A 104 5.29 -6.84 2.44
N ILE A 105 4.35 -5.94 2.64
CA ILE A 105 3.74 -5.71 3.95
C ILE A 105 2.22 -5.61 3.79
N SER A 106 1.49 -6.40 4.56
CA SER A 106 0.05 -6.21 4.72
C SER A 106 -0.21 -4.90 5.47
N LEU A 107 -1.10 -4.04 4.95
CA LEU A 107 -1.44 -2.76 5.58
C LEU A 107 -1.89 -2.92 7.04
N LYS A 108 -2.61 -4.01 7.34
CA LYS A 108 -3.09 -4.29 8.70
C LYS A 108 -1.97 -4.73 9.65
N ALA A 109 -0.90 -5.29 9.11
CA ALA A 109 0.23 -5.81 9.91
C ALA A 109 1.27 -4.74 10.22
N GLY A 110 1.27 -3.67 9.45
CA GLY A 110 2.25 -2.64 9.58
C GLY A 110 2.07 -1.81 10.83
N GLY A 111 2.36 -2.37 12.00
CA GLY A 111 2.33 -1.65 13.27
C GLY A 111 3.15 -0.36 13.23
N ALA A 112 2.75 0.63 14.02
CA ALA A 112 3.48 1.87 14.17
C ALA A 112 4.95 1.60 14.53
N GLY A 113 5.86 2.33 13.90
CA GLY A 113 7.26 2.36 14.32
C GLY A 113 8.25 1.47 13.57
N LEU A 114 7.84 0.74 12.52
CA LEU A 114 8.81 0.04 11.69
C LEU A 114 9.72 1.03 10.98
N ASN A 115 11.03 0.87 11.17
CA ASN A 115 12.03 1.66 10.48
C ASN A 115 12.51 0.93 9.23
N LEU A 116 12.11 1.42 8.05
CA LEU A 116 12.39 0.81 6.75
C LEU A 116 13.02 1.82 5.79
N THR A 117 13.92 2.63 6.31
CA THR A 117 14.58 3.72 5.59
C THR A 117 15.56 3.26 4.51
N ALA A 118 15.84 1.96 4.40
CA ALA A 118 16.56 1.40 3.27
C ALA A 118 15.78 1.52 1.96
N ALA A 119 14.44 1.66 2.03
CA ALA A 119 13.59 1.87 0.87
C ALA A 119 13.51 3.35 0.51
N ASP A 120 13.53 3.64 -0.78
CA ASP A 120 13.27 4.95 -1.37
C ASP A 120 12.06 4.95 -2.33
N TYR A 121 11.42 3.80 -2.45
CA TYR A 121 10.16 3.63 -3.19
C TYR A 121 9.10 3.02 -2.28
N VAL A 122 7.87 3.47 -2.44
CA VAL A 122 6.69 2.88 -1.80
C VAL A 122 5.66 2.60 -2.88
N ILE A 123 5.18 1.36 -2.94
CA ILE A 123 4.20 0.92 -3.93
C ILE A 123 2.94 0.46 -3.20
N HIS A 124 1.85 1.19 -3.36
CA HIS A 124 0.53 0.75 -2.92
C HIS A 124 -0.14 -0.01 -4.07
N LEU A 125 -0.34 -1.32 -3.88
CA LEU A 125 -0.96 -2.19 -4.89
C LEU A 125 -2.47 -1.97 -5.03
N ASP A 126 -3.10 -1.42 -4.00
CA ASP A 126 -4.52 -1.10 -3.97
C ASP A 126 -4.75 0.14 -3.11
N PRO A 127 -5.72 1.00 -3.45
CA PRO A 127 -6.04 2.16 -2.64
C PRO A 127 -6.79 1.75 -1.38
N TRP A 128 -6.50 2.41 -0.27
CA TRP A 128 -7.19 2.24 0.99
C TRP A 128 -8.28 3.31 1.16
N TRP A 129 -9.34 2.99 1.92
CA TRP A 129 -10.43 3.93 2.18
C TRP A 129 -9.99 5.22 2.85
N ASN A 130 -9.05 5.11 3.78
CA ASN A 130 -8.54 6.23 4.55
C ASN A 130 -7.14 6.61 4.06
N PRO A 131 -6.96 7.81 3.46
CA PRO A 131 -5.66 8.24 2.97
C PRO A 131 -4.61 8.35 4.09
N ALA A 132 -5.02 8.60 5.34
CA ALA A 132 -4.09 8.67 6.45
C ALA A 132 -3.37 7.34 6.72
N VAL A 133 -4.03 6.20 6.46
CA VAL A 133 -3.41 4.87 6.59
C VAL A 133 -2.32 4.68 5.55
N GLU A 134 -2.53 5.15 4.32
CA GLU A 134 -1.50 5.12 3.27
C GLU A 134 -0.31 6.02 3.62
N ASP A 135 -0.58 7.22 4.13
CA ASP A 135 0.44 8.18 4.55
C ASP A 135 1.30 7.60 5.68
N GLN A 136 0.69 6.96 6.68
CA GLN A 136 1.40 6.27 7.76
C GLN A 136 2.26 5.12 7.23
N ALA A 137 1.77 4.36 6.25
CA ALA A 137 2.54 3.30 5.62
C ALA A 137 3.77 3.86 4.90
N SER A 138 3.61 4.96 4.16
CA SER A 138 4.70 5.62 3.45
C SER A 138 5.75 6.24 4.38
N ASP A 139 5.34 6.71 5.55
CA ASP A 139 6.23 7.29 6.57
C ASP A 139 7.24 6.29 7.14
N ARG A 140 7.07 4.98 6.91
CA ARG A 140 8.07 3.97 7.29
C ARG A 140 9.35 4.07 6.47
N ALA A 141 9.25 4.50 5.22
CA ALA A 141 10.39 4.74 4.35
C ALA A 141 10.95 6.16 4.54
N HIS A 142 10.07 7.14 4.75
CA HIS A 142 10.44 8.54 4.91
C HIS A 142 10.25 9.00 6.35
N ARG A 143 11.35 9.31 7.04
CA ARG A 143 11.36 9.83 8.40
C ARG A 143 12.01 11.21 8.46
N ILE A 144 11.68 11.96 9.52
CA ILE A 144 12.28 13.28 9.78
C ILE A 144 13.80 13.15 9.82
N GLY A 145 14.49 14.01 9.04
CA GLY A 145 15.94 14.00 8.92
C GLY A 145 16.50 13.13 7.80
N GLN A 146 15.64 12.39 7.08
CA GLN A 146 16.07 11.65 5.91
C GLN A 146 16.17 12.57 4.70
N LEU A 147 17.37 12.58 4.07
CA LEU A 147 17.68 13.48 2.97
C LEU A 147 17.28 12.92 1.59
N ARG A 148 17.10 11.59 1.47
CA ARG A 148 16.70 10.98 0.20
C ARG A 148 15.21 11.16 -0.06
N PRO A 149 14.81 11.58 -1.27
CA PRO A 149 13.41 11.62 -1.64
C PRO A 149 12.84 10.21 -1.70
N VAL A 150 11.58 10.06 -1.33
CA VAL A 150 10.82 8.81 -1.46
C VAL A 150 9.81 8.97 -2.59
N THR A 151 9.84 8.04 -3.54
CA THR A 151 8.88 7.98 -4.64
C THR A 151 7.72 7.07 -4.24
N ILE A 152 6.50 7.56 -4.35
CA ILE A 152 5.30 6.81 -3.99
C ILE A 152 4.48 6.50 -5.23
N TYR A 153 4.24 5.21 -5.48
CA TYR A 153 3.33 4.74 -6.52
C TYR A 153 2.04 4.23 -5.89
N ARG A 154 0.94 4.54 -6.54
CA ARG A 154 -0.36 3.96 -6.22
C ARG A 154 -0.94 3.36 -7.48
N LEU A 155 -1.15 2.04 -7.48
CA LEU A 155 -1.74 1.33 -8.60
C LEU A 155 -3.26 1.34 -8.48
N VAL A 156 -3.92 1.84 -9.51
CA VAL A 156 -5.38 2.00 -9.53
C VAL A 156 -5.91 1.44 -10.84
N ALA A 157 -6.89 0.55 -10.75
CA ALA A 157 -7.61 0.06 -11.91
C ALA A 157 -8.60 1.13 -12.39
N ARG A 158 -8.47 1.54 -13.66
CA ARG A 158 -9.32 2.58 -14.27
C ARG A 158 -10.76 2.11 -14.42
N GLU A 159 -11.70 3.03 -14.29
CA GLU A 159 -13.13 2.80 -14.49
C GLU A 159 -13.70 1.69 -13.59
N THR A 160 -13.21 1.64 -12.34
CA THR A 160 -13.58 0.63 -11.35
C THR A 160 -13.97 1.27 -10.03
N ILE A 161 -14.32 0.40 -9.06
CA ILE A 161 -14.55 0.82 -7.66
C ILE A 161 -13.34 1.57 -7.07
N GLU A 162 -12.13 1.32 -7.56
CA GLU A 162 -10.92 1.99 -7.06
C GLU A 162 -10.89 3.48 -7.38
N ASP A 163 -11.44 3.90 -8.52
CA ASP A 163 -11.63 5.33 -8.83
C ASP A 163 -12.54 6.01 -7.81
N LYS A 164 -13.58 5.31 -7.35
CA LYS A 164 -14.49 5.81 -6.31
C LYS A 164 -13.78 5.99 -4.98
N ILE A 165 -12.85 5.11 -4.64
CA ILE A 165 -12.02 5.23 -3.43
C ILE A 165 -11.13 6.47 -3.50
N LEU A 166 -10.53 6.75 -4.64
CA LEU A 166 -9.72 7.94 -4.84
C LEU A 166 -10.55 9.22 -4.72
N ASP A 167 -11.77 9.23 -5.25
CA ASP A 167 -12.69 10.35 -5.09
C ASP A 167 -13.02 10.62 -3.61
N LEU A 168 -13.21 9.55 -2.83
CA LEU A 168 -13.38 9.66 -1.37
C LEU A 168 -12.14 10.24 -0.68
N HIS A 169 -10.94 9.88 -1.12
CA HIS A 169 -9.69 10.45 -0.59
C HIS A 169 -9.66 11.96 -0.77
N ARG A 170 -9.97 12.45 -1.96
CA ARG A 170 -10.04 13.89 -2.25
C ARG A 170 -11.08 14.59 -1.38
N HIS A 171 -12.26 14.02 -1.27
CA HIS A 171 -13.35 14.57 -0.47
C HIS A 171 -12.98 14.68 1.01
N LYS A 172 -12.35 13.64 1.58
CA LYS A 172 -11.89 13.64 2.97
C LYS A 172 -10.79 14.70 3.21
N ARG A 173 -9.86 14.86 2.28
CA ARG A 173 -8.82 15.90 2.37
C ARG A 173 -9.42 17.30 2.30
N ASP A 174 -10.31 17.55 1.37
CA ASP A 174 -10.99 18.84 1.22
C ASP A 174 -11.79 19.20 2.48
N LEU A 175 -12.48 18.23 3.07
CA LEU A 175 -13.22 18.42 4.31
C LEU A 175 -12.29 18.74 5.48
N ALA A 176 -11.17 18.03 5.60
CA ALA A 176 -10.17 18.29 6.65
C ALA A 176 -9.56 19.69 6.50
N ASP A 177 -9.18 20.08 5.29
CA ASP A 177 -8.64 21.41 5.00
C ASP A 177 -9.66 22.51 5.33
N SER A 178 -10.92 22.33 4.96
CA SER A 178 -12.01 23.26 5.28
C SER A 178 -12.23 23.43 6.78
N LEU A 179 -12.13 22.32 7.54
CA LEU A 179 -12.23 22.36 9.01
C LEU A 179 -11.05 23.08 9.66
N LEU A 180 -9.83 22.87 9.16
CA LEU A 180 -8.62 23.55 9.64
C LEU A 180 -8.70 25.06 9.36
N GLU A 181 -9.06 25.46 8.15
CA GLU A 181 -9.26 26.88 7.80
C GLU A 181 -10.33 27.54 8.67
N GLY A 182 -11.44 26.86 8.90
CA GLY A 182 -12.51 27.34 9.79
C GLY A 182 -12.05 27.50 11.25
N THR A 183 -11.18 26.63 11.71
CA THR A 183 -10.61 26.69 13.07
C THR A 183 -9.61 27.84 13.18
N GLU A 184 -8.75 28.04 12.20
CA GLU A 184 -7.81 29.17 12.17
C GLU A 184 -8.53 30.51 12.12
N LEU A 185 -9.60 30.60 11.32
CA LEU A 185 -10.42 31.80 11.23
C LEU A 185 -11.08 32.14 12.58
N ARG A 186 -11.62 31.13 13.27
CA ARG A 186 -12.20 31.30 14.60
C ARG A 186 -11.16 31.73 15.64
N ALA A 187 -9.96 31.16 15.59
CA ALA A 187 -8.89 31.56 16.48
C ALA A 187 -8.44 32.99 16.26
N ARG A 188 -8.43 33.47 15.00
CA ARG A 188 -8.11 34.85 14.68
C ARG A 188 -9.20 35.86 15.11
N LEU A 189 -10.48 35.44 15.04
CA LEU A 189 -11.60 36.29 15.42
C LEU A 189 -11.90 36.27 16.92
N GLY A 190 -11.43 35.26 17.65
CA GLY A 190 -11.63 35.16 19.11
C GLY A 190 -10.49 35.73 19.96
N GLY A 191 -9.53 36.41 19.35
CA GLY A 191 -8.38 37.02 20.01
C GLY A 191 -8.45 38.52 20.25
N GLU A 192 -9.67 39.11 20.29
CA GLU A 192 -9.88 40.51 20.75
C GLU A 192 -10.44 40.54 22.15
#